data_344ca91587dfefa13744d338e9e05c51
#
_entry.id   344ca91587dfefa13744d338e9e05c51
#
_cell.length_a   1.000
_cell.length_b   1.000
_cell.length_c   1.000
_cell.angle_alpha   90.00
_cell.angle_beta   90.00
_cell.angle_gamma   90.00
#
_symmetry.space_group_name_H-M   'P 1'
#
loop_
_entity.id
_entity.type
_entity.pdbx_description
1 polymer ?
#
loop_
_entity_poly.entity_id
_entity_poly.type
_entity_poly.pdbx_seq_one_letter_code
_entity_poly.pdbx_strand_id
1 'polypeptide(L)'
;MNIRNVLVVGGGTAGWMTAAALIKLCPHVKTSLIESPNYPVIGVGESTLGQINDFFHILDLKDEMWMKETGSTYKVNIRFNDFYKKGETWDYPFGKAVPIIDEIYPHGWMSWFALNLQQPEKYSRNTFSRSHNSVGHLAWNNKLTGEDDNWNYDSDTAYHMDAIKFGQWLKNNYCPGLNYLQGNVVGCEKDEQGYITTLLTDNDQRLEYDLYIDCTGFKSLLLEQFMGEEFVSFHVDGGGCLLNDRAVTCHVPHEDPEKEVTNTTNCTAIENGWVWDVPLWERSGVGYVHSSG
;
A
#
# COMPACT_ATOMS: atom_id res chain seq x y z
N MET A 1 3.84 -8.16 31.24
CA MET A 1 2.89 -7.03 31.21
C MET A 1 1.54 -7.58 30.76
N ASN A 2 0.45 -7.26 31.44
CA ASN A 2 -0.89 -7.70 31.04
C ASN A 2 -1.62 -6.52 30.41
N ILE A 3 -1.58 -6.42 29.07
CA ILE A 3 -2.21 -5.33 28.32
C ILE A 3 -3.71 -5.54 28.31
N ARG A 4 -4.48 -4.57 28.82
CA ARG A 4 -5.94 -4.57 28.90
C ARG A 4 -6.56 -3.45 28.09
N ASN A 5 -5.85 -2.34 27.90
CA ASN A 5 -6.30 -1.20 27.14
C ASN A 5 -5.18 -0.69 26.21
N VAL A 6 -5.57 -0.34 25.00
CA VAL A 6 -4.67 0.14 23.94
C VAL A 6 -5.23 1.42 23.34
N LEU A 7 -4.38 2.40 23.12
CA LEU A 7 -4.70 3.61 22.38
C LEU A 7 -3.96 3.63 21.05
N VAL A 8 -4.70 3.67 19.96
CA VAL A 8 -4.20 3.95 18.62
C VAL A 8 -4.20 5.46 18.42
N VAL A 9 -3.04 6.04 18.14
CA VAL A 9 -2.86 7.49 17.95
C VAL A 9 -2.72 7.78 16.46
N GLY A 10 -3.74 8.40 15.88
CA GLY A 10 -3.84 8.73 14.45
C GLY A 10 -5.04 8.06 13.79
N GLY A 11 -5.92 8.86 13.18
CA GLY A 11 -7.16 8.44 12.50
C GLY A 11 -7.01 8.27 10.99
N GLY A 12 -5.80 8.13 10.48
CA GLY A 12 -5.54 7.74 9.10
C GLY A 12 -5.85 6.28 8.84
N THR A 13 -5.67 5.83 7.60
CA THR A 13 -5.93 4.45 7.18
C THR A 13 -5.19 3.42 8.03
N ALA A 14 -3.90 3.67 8.34
CA ALA A 14 -3.11 2.81 9.21
C ALA A 14 -3.74 2.67 10.62
N GLY A 15 -4.24 3.76 11.18
CA GLY A 15 -4.91 3.74 12.49
C GLY A 15 -6.20 2.92 12.48
N TRP A 16 -7.05 3.10 11.48
CA TRP A 16 -8.30 2.35 11.36
C TRP A 16 -8.07 0.88 11.03
N MET A 17 -7.08 0.54 10.20
CA MET A 17 -6.68 -0.85 9.96
C MET A 17 -6.15 -1.51 11.24
N THR A 18 -5.32 -0.80 12.01
CA THR A 18 -4.81 -1.28 13.30
C THR A 18 -5.95 -1.50 14.30
N ALA A 19 -6.87 -0.55 14.41
CA ALA A 19 -8.03 -0.68 15.31
C ALA A 19 -8.91 -1.87 14.91
N ALA A 20 -9.20 -2.06 13.61
CA ALA A 20 -9.98 -3.19 13.12
C ALA A 20 -9.31 -4.54 13.44
N ALA A 21 -7.99 -4.64 13.22
CA ALA A 21 -7.22 -5.84 13.56
C ALA A 21 -7.25 -6.13 15.07
N LEU A 22 -7.08 -5.12 15.92
CA LEU A 22 -7.14 -5.27 17.38
C LEU A 22 -8.52 -5.74 17.86
N ILE A 23 -9.59 -5.16 17.32
CA ILE A 23 -10.97 -5.57 17.65
C ILE A 23 -11.18 -7.05 17.31
N LYS A 24 -10.68 -7.51 16.16
CA LYS A 24 -10.87 -8.89 15.71
C LYS A 24 -9.98 -9.88 16.47
N LEU A 25 -8.69 -9.59 16.58
CA LEU A 25 -7.69 -10.53 17.08
C LEU A 25 -7.53 -10.48 18.60
N CYS A 26 -7.84 -9.34 19.22
CA CYS A 26 -7.66 -9.10 20.64
C CYS A 26 -8.97 -8.62 21.31
N PRO A 27 -10.10 -9.35 21.20
CA PRO A 27 -11.40 -8.88 21.70
C PRO A 27 -11.46 -8.69 23.22
N HIS A 28 -10.47 -9.21 23.95
CA HIS A 28 -10.31 -9.01 25.40
C HIS A 28 -9.58 -7.70 25.75
N VAL A 29 -9.02 -7.01 24.75
CA VAL A 29 -8.32 -5.72 24.91
C VAL A 29 -9.29 -4.59 24.58
N LYS A 30 -9.43 -3.63 25.48
CA LYS A 30 -10.20 -2.42 25.22
C LYS A 30 -9.41 -1.50 24.29
N THR A 31 -9.79 -1.45 23.03
CA THR A 31 -9.17 -0.61 22.02
C THR A 31 -9.84 0.76 21.96
N SER A 32 -9.03 1.82 21.91
CA SER A 32 -9.46 3.20 21.67
C SER A 32 -8.65 3.79 20.52
N LEU A 33 -9.19 4.79 19.84
CA LEU A 33 -8.46 5.55 18.82
C LEU A 33 -8.66 7.03 19.03
N ILE A 34 -7.57 7.81 18.97
CA ILE A 34 -7.62 9.27 18.97
C ILE A 34 -7.23 9.82 17.61
N GLU A 35 -8.03 10.73 17.08
CA GLU A 35 -7.84 11.41 15.80
C GLU A 35 -7.76 12.92 15.98
N SER A 36 -6.76 13.54 15.38
CA SER A 36 -6.65 15.00 15.33
C SER A 36 -7.62 15.59 14.30
N PRO A 37 -8.41 16.62 14.65
CA PRO A 37 -9.25 17.30 13.67
C PRO A 37 -8.46 18.21 12.72
N ASN A 38 -7.18 18.48 13.02
CA ASN A 38 -6.38 19.51 12.35
C ASN A 38 -5.44 18.97 11.27
N TYR A 39 -5.26 17.63 11.19
CA TYR A 39 -4.34 17.03 10.24
C TYR A 39 -5.11 16.21 9.21
N PRO A 40 -5.07 16.65 7.93
CA PRO A 40 -5.68 15.87 6.87
C PRO A 40 -4.97 14.54 6.69
N VAL A 41 -5.73 13.51 6.41
CA VAL A 41 -5.17 12.21 5.97
C VAL A 41 -4.58 12.39 4.57
N ILE A 42 -3.35 11.93 4.39
CA ILE A 42 -2.70 11.93 3.08
C ILE A 42 -3.19 10.69 2.32
N GLY A 43 -3.78 10.91 1.15
CA GLY A 43 -4.21 9.86 0.24
C GLY A 43 -4.05 10.34 -1.20
N VAL A 44 -3.41 9.54 -2.02
CA VAL A 44 -3.03 9.89 -3.38
C VAL A 44 -3.59 8.93 -4.43
N GLY A 45 -4.33 7.90 -3.99
CA GLY A 45 -4.64 6.70 -4.74
C GLY A 45 -3.53 5.68 -4.49
N GLU A 46 -3.75 4.80 -3.53
CA GLU A 46 -2.75 3.85 -3.10
C GLU A 46 -2.93 2.52 -3.83
N SER A 47 -1.83 1.80 -3.97
CA SER A 47 -1.84 0.47 -4.54
C SER A 47 -1.20 -0.53 -3.58
N THR A 48 -1.84 -1.69 -3.44
CA THR A 48 -1.42 -2.74 -2.53
C THR A 48 -0.65 -3.86 -3.26
N LEU A 49 -0.25 -4.87 -2.50
CA LEU A 49 0.27 -6.15 -2.98
C LEU A 49 -0.63 -7.27 -2.42
N GLY A 50 -0.52 -8.48 -2.96
CA GLY A 50 -1.37 -9.62 -2.58
C GLY A 50 -1.43 -9.93 -1.08
N GLN A 51 -0.39 -9.57 -0.32
CA GLN A 51 -0.35 -9.75 1.13
C GLN A 51 -1.47 -9.00 1.88
N ILE A 52 -2.12 -8.01 1.26
CA ILE A 52 -3.28 -7.34 1.85
C ILE A 52 -4.46 -8.30 2.10
N ASN A 53 -4.53 -9.38 1.33
CA ASN A 53 -5.58 -10.40 1.48
C ASN A 53 -5.52 -11.09 2.84
N ASP A 54 -4.33 -11.27 3.44
CA ASP A 54 -4.22 -11.80 4.81
C ASP A 54 -4.99 -10.92 5.80
N PHE A 55 -4.90 -9.59 5.65
CA PHE A 55 -5.66 -8.65 6.46
C PHE A 55 -7.17 -8.77 6.21
N PHE A 56 -7.60 -8.87 4.96
CA PHE A 56 -9.01 -9.03 4.61
C PHE A 56 -9.59 -10.36 5.12
N HIS A 57 -8.84 -11.45 4.98
CA HIS A 57 -9.23 -12.76 5.51
C HIS A 57 -9.34 -12.75 7.04
N ILE A 58 -8.40 -12.14 7.76
CA ILE A 58 -8.45 -12.00 9.22
C ILE A 58 -9.72 -11.26 9.66
N LEU A 59 -10.12 -10.24 8.91
CA LEU A 59 -11.28 -9.43 9.22
C LEU A 59 -12.60 -9.98 8.65
N ASP A 60 -12.58 -11.08 7.89
CA ASP A 60 -13.71 -11.61 7.12
C ASP A 60 -14.31 -10.55 6.15
N LEU A 61 -13.45 -9.69 5.59
CA LEU A 61 -13.85 -8.67 4.62
C LEU A 61 -13.87 -9.25 3.21
N LYS A 62 -15.04 -9.19 2.57
CA LYS A 62 -15.22 -9.54 1.17
C LYS A 62 -15.28 -8.30 0.30
N ASP A 63 -14.82 -8.41 -0.93
CA ASP A 63 -14.72 -7.30 -1.89
C ASP A 63 -16.02 -6.52 -2.08
N GLU A 64 -17.15 -7.23 -2.16
CA GLU A 64 -18.47 -6.63 -2.31
C GLU A 64 -18.89 -5.74 -1.14
N MET A 65 -18.25 -5.87 0.02
CA MET A 65 -18.59 -5.08 1.20
C MET A 65 -18.04 -3.66 1.14
N TRP A 66 -16.89 -3.46 0.50
CA TRP A 66 -16.14 -2.20 0.62
C TRP A 66 -15.69 -1.58 -0.71
N MET A 67 -15.37 -2.38 -1.74
CA MET A 67 -14.76 -1.85 -2.97
C MET A 67 -15.61 -0.80 -3.67
N LYS A 68 -16.93 -1.04 -3.77
CA LYS A 68 -17.85 -0.11 -4.43
C LYS A 68 -17.91 1.25 -3.72
N GLU A 69 -17.98 1.24 -2.38
CA GLU A 69 -18.09 2.47 -1.59
C GLU A 69 -16.78 3.26 -1.57
N THR A 70 -15.65 2.57 -1.72
CA THR A 70 -14.32 3.19 -1.71
C THR A 70 -13.80 3.55 -3.10
N GLY A 71 -14.51 3.13 -4.17
CA GLY A 71 -14.07 3.36 -5.55
C GLY A 71 -12.82 2.57 -5.92
N SER A 72 -12.54 1.47 -5.22
CA SER A 72 -11.36 0.64 -5.42
C SER A 72 -11.48 -0.23 -6.67
N THR A 73 -10.35 -0.60 -7.26
CA THR A 73 -10.24 -1.49 -8.41
C THR A 73 -9.24 -2.61 -8.16
N TYR A 74 -9.29 -3.67 -8.96
CA TYR A 74 -8.35 -4.78 -8.84
C TYR A 74 -6.99 -4.45 -9.43
N LYS A 75 -5.94 -5.05 -8.86
CA LYS A 75 -4.57 -4.94 -9.31
C LYS A 75 -3.94 -6.32 -9.39
N VAL A 76 -3.35 -6.64 -10.53
CA VAL A 76 -2.64 -7.91 -10.76
C VAL A 76 -1.22 -7.73 -11.28
N ASN A 77 -0.81 -6.48 -11.50
CA ASN A 77 0.45 -6.18 -12.17
C ASN A 77 0.99 -4.79 -11.79
N ILE A 78 2.30 -4.63 -11.89
CA ILE A 78 2.96 -3.33 -11.95
C ILE A 78 3.70 -3.27 -13.29
N ARG A 79 3.48 -2.20 -14.05
CA ARG A 79 4.14 -1.97 -15.31
C ARG A 79 5.17 -0.86 -15.19
N PHE A 80 6.38 -1.14 -15.66
CA PHE A 80 7.48 -0.20 -15.67
C PHE A 80 7.78 0.22 -17.10
N ASN A 81 7.54 1.48 -17.42
CA ASN A 81 7.78 2.07 -18.73
C ASN A 81 9.06 2.90 -18.69
N ASP A 82 9.92 2.77 -19.66
CA ASP A 82 11.15 3.57 -19.88
C ASP A 82 12.24 3.45 -18.78
N PHE A 83 12.07 2.62 -17.76
CA PHE A 83 13.06 2.47 -16.68
C PHE A 83 14.39 1.87 -17.11
N TYR A 84 14.37 0.99 -18.09
CA TYR A 84 15.61 0.44 -18.66
C TYR A 84 16.10 1.22 -19.85
N LYS A 85 15.23 1.49 -20.82
CA LYS A 85 15.49 2.22 -22.04
C LYS A 85 14.20 2.84 -22.55
N LYS A 86 14.28 4.05 -23.08
CA LYS A 86 13.14 4.76 -23.65
C LYS A 86 12.46 3.92 -24.75
N GLY A 87 11.14 3.73 -24.61
CA GLY A 87 10.31 2.90 -25.46
C GLY A 87 10.25 1.43 -25.07
N GLU A 88 10.98 1.00 -24.03
CA GLU A 88 10.86 -0.36 -23.48
C GLU A 88 9.97 -0.40 -22.24
N THR A 89 9.19 -1.47 -22.13
CA THR A 89 8.26 -1.72 -21.04
C THR A 89 8.51 -3.12 -20.49
N TRP A 90 8.37 -3.30 -19.18
CA TRP A 90 8.33 -4.61 -18.57
C TRP A 90 7.28 -4.67 -17.47
N ASP A 91 6.73 -5.86 -17.26
CA ASP A 91 5.67 -6.12 -16.29
C ASP A 91 6.19 -6.92 -15.11
N TYR A 92 5.66 -6.63 -13.94
CA TYR A 92 5.79 -7.43 -12.73
C TYR A 92 4.41 -7.98 -12.37
N PRO A 93 3.98 -9.07 -13.03
CA PRO A 93 2.69 -9.71 -12.73
C PRO A 93 2.75 -10.43 -11.38
N PHE A 94 1.62 -10.47 -10.68
CA PHE A 94 1.49 -11.17 -9.41
C PHE A 94 1.31 -12.68 -9.60
N GLY A 95 1.24 -13.42 -8.48
CA GLY A 95 1.25 -14.89 -8.53
C GLY A 95 2.65 -15.46 -8.79
N LYS A 96 2.69 -16.74 -9.14
CA LYS A 96 3.94 -17.48 -9.35
C LYS A 96 4.28 -17.56 -10.83
N ALA A 97 5.55 -17.42 -11.16
CA ALA A 97 6.02 -17.78 -12.50
C ALA A 97 5.81 -19.28 -12.74
N VAL A 98 5.49 -19.64 -13.98
CA VAL A 98 5.38 -21.05 -14.38
C VAL A 98 6.68 -21.77 -13.99
N PRO A 99 6.64 -22.86 -13.22
CA PRO A 99 7.84 -23.59 -12.82
C PRO A 99 8.62 -24.06 -14.04
N ILE A 100 9.94 -23.97 -13.97
CA ILE A 100 10.80 -24.64 -14.93
C ILE A 100 10.66 -26.13 -14.66
N ILE A 101 9.86 -26.80 -15.47
CA ILE A 101 9.77 -28.27 -15.44
C ILE A 101 10.92 -28.77 -16.31
N ASP A 102 11.95 -29.31 -15.68
CA ASP A 102 13.20 -29.75 -16.32
C ASP A 102 12.97 -30.71 -17.50
N GLU A 103 11.87 -31.45 -17.48
CA GLU A 103 11.52 -32.41 -18.54
C GLU A 103 10.87 -31.77 -19.77
N ILE A 104 10.14 -30.65 -19.60
CA ILE A 104 9.41 -29.98 -20.68
C ILE A 104 10.16 -28.72 -21.16
N TYR A 105 10.74 -27.97 -20.21
CA TYR A 105 11.48 -26.72 -20.48
C TYR A 105 12.86 -26.76 -19.83
N PRO A 106 13.78 -27.63 -20.30
CA PRO A 106 15.06 -27.91 -19.64
C PRO A 106 15.98 -26.66 -19.53
N HIS A 107 15.63 -25.59 -20.23
CA HIS A 107 16.39 -24.33 -20.22
C HIS A 107 15.53 -23.10 -19.87
N GLY A 108 14.21 -23.22 -19.72
CA GLY A 108 13.29 -22.20 -19.26
C GLY A 108 13.64 -20.77 -19.67
N TRP A 109 13.95 -19.94 -18.71
CA TRP A 109 14.31 -18.54 -18.92
C TRP A 109 15.58 -18.36 -19.78
N MET A 110 16.54 -19.29 -19.71
CA MET A 110 17.75 -19.23 -20.52
C MET A 110 17.45 -19.41 -22.01
N SER A 111 16.48 -20.28 -22.36
CA SER A 111 16.02 -20.42 -23.75
C SER A 111 15.39 -19.13 -24.25
N TRP A 112 14.52 -18.51 -23.44
CA TRP A 112 13.92 -17.22 -23.81
C TRP A 112 15.00 -16.14 -23.95
N PHE A 113 15.97 -16.08 -23.02
CA PHE A 113 17.08 -15.12 -23.08
C PHE A 113 17.94 -15.31 -24.34
N ALA A 114 18.24 -16.55 -24.69
CA ALA A 114 18.97 -16.85 -25.92
C ALA A 114 18.19 -16.42 -27.18
N LEU A 115 16.87 -16.63 -27.19
CA LEU A 115 15.99 -16.18 -28.27
C LEU A 115 15.93 -14.64 -28.33
N ASN A 116 15.86 -13.97 -27.20
CA ASN A 116 15.90 -12.51 -27.13
C ASN A 116 17.23 -11.95 -27.71
N LEU A 117 18.36 -12.56 -27.38
CA LEU A 117 19.66 -12.15 -27.93
C LEU A 117 19.76 -12.35 -29.46
N GLN A 118 19.16 -13.42 -29.97
CA GLN A 118 19.20 -13.75 -31.41
C GLN A 118 18.15 -12.98 -32.23
N GLN A 119 16.98 -12.75 -31.67
CA GLN A 119 15.81 -12.18 -32.35
C GLN A 119 15.09 -11.16 -31.43
N PRO A 120 15.74 -10.05 -31.04
CA PRO A 120 15.20 -9.11 -30.03
C PRO A 120 13.86 -8.49 -30.45
N GLU A 121 13.63 -8.32 -31.75
CA GLU A 121 12.36 -7.78 -32.26
C GLU A 121 11.18 -8.73 -32.04
N LYS A 122 11.45 -10.03 -32.09
CA LYS A 122 10.41 -11.06 -31.90
C LYS A 122 10.21 -11.43 -30.44
N TYR A 123 11.30 -11.55 -29.69
CA TYR A 123 11.34 -11.96 -28.30
C TYR A 123 11.78 -10.79 -27.43
N SER A 124 11.04 -9.66 -27.52
CA SER A 124 11.33 -8.46 -26.75
C SER A 124 11.10 -8.67 -25.25
N ARG A 125 11.74 -7.87 -24.43
CA ARG A 125 11.57 -7.91 -22.95
C ARG A 125 10.11 -7.76 -22.53
N ASN A 126 9.33 -6.99 -23.28
CA ASN A 126 7.90 -6.81 -23.07
C ASN A 126 7.09 -8.10 -23.17
N THR A 127 7.62 -9.14 -23.80
CA THR A 127 6.94 -10.43 -23.96
C THR A 127 7.36 -11.45 -22.90
N PHE A 128 8.40 -11.18 -22.12
CA PHE A 128 8.95 -12.14 -21.15
C PHE A 128 7.92 -12.55 -20.09
N SER A 129 7.34 -11.59 -19.39
CA SER A 129 6.36 -11.85 -18.33
C SER A 129 5.15 -12.62 -18.83
N ARG A 130 4.68 -12.27 -20.04
CA ARG A 130 3.57 -12.98 -20.70
C ARG A 130 3.91 -14.41 -21.09
N SER A 131 5.17 -14.70 -21.38
CA SER A 131 5.61 -16.02 -21.77
C SER A 131 5.80 -16.98 -20.57
N HIS A 132 5.96 -16.43 -19.37
CA HIS A 132 6.33 -17.20 -18.17
C HIS A 132 5.39 -17.03 -16.98
N ASN A 133 4.29 -16.27 -17.16
CA ASN A 133 3.32 -16.04 -16.10
C ASN A 133 1.92 -15.85 -16.69
N SER A 134 0.95 -16.65 -16.22
CA SER A 134 -0.45 -16.59 -16.67
C SER A 134 -1.06 -15.22 -16.41
N VAL A 135 -0.74 -14.62 -15.26
CA VAL A 135 -1.21 -13.28 -14.88
C VAL A 135 -0.67 -12.18 -15.80
N GLY A 136 0.51 -12.39 -16.41
CA GLY A 136 1.03 -11.49 -17.43
C GLY A 136 0.09 -11.35 -18.63
N HIS A 137 -0.61 -12.43 -19.02
CA HIS A 137 -1.64 -12.37 -20.05
C HIS A 137 -2.92 -11.67 -19.57
N LEU A 138 -3.33 -11.90 -18.31
CA LEU A 138 -4.48 -11.22 -17.71
C LEU A 138 -4.25 -9.71 -17.67
N ALA A 139 -3.10 -9.29 -17.15
CA ALA A 139 -2.71 -7.89 -17.06
C ALA A 139 -2.67 -7.19 -18.43
N TRP A 140 -2.08 -7.87 -19.42
CA TRP A 140 -1.99 -7.31 -20.77
C TRP A 140 -3.33 -7.08 -21.44
N ASN A 141 -4.32 -7.91 -21.15
CA ASN A 141 -5.67 -7.84 -21.73
C ASN A 141 -6.67 -7.14 -20.80
N ASN A 142 -6.22 -6.55 -19.71
CA ASN A 142 -7.09 -5.95 -18.67
C ASN A 142 -8.19 -6.93 -18.22
N LYS A 143 -7.82 -8.17 -17.91
CA LYS A 143 -8.73 -9.24 -17.47
C LYS A 143 -8.40 -9.67 -16.05
N LEU A 144 -9.43 -10.14 -15.37
CA LEU A 144 -9.32 -10.73 -14.04
C LEU A 144 -10.23 -11.95 -14.03
N THR A 145 -9.66 -13.14 -14.22
CA THR A 145 -10.44 -14.38 -14.25
C THR A 145 -9.55 -15.58 -14.04
N GLY A 146 -10.15 -16.65 -13.56
CA GLY A 146 -9.56 -17.97 -13.48
C GLY A 146 -8.57 -18.14 -12.33
N GLU A 147 -8.30 -19.40 -12.08
CA GLU A 147 -7.27 -19.88 -11.18
C GLU A 147 -6.44 -20.91 -11.94
N ASP A 148 -5.16 -20.98 -11.64
CA ASP A 148 -4.29 -22.06 -12.07
C ASP A 148 -3.29 -22.38 -10.95
N ASP A 149 -2.38 -23.33 -11.17
CA ASP A 149 -1.38 -23.72 -10.16
C ASP A 149 -0.42 -22.59 -9.76
N ASN A 150 -0.39 -21.50 -10.51
CA ASN A 150 0.51 -20.35 -10.32
C ASN A 150 -0.21 -19.06 -9.94
N TRP A 151 -1.54 -19.06 -9.96
CA TRP A 151 -2.38 -17.91 -9.68
C TRP A 151 -3.60 -18.32 -8.86
N ASN A 152 -3.75 -17.70 -7.70
CA ASN A 152 -4.94 -17.82 -6.86
C ASN A 152 -5.56 -16.43 -6.69
N TYR A 153 -6.81 -16.29 -7.11
CA TYR A 153 -7.53 -15.01 -7.04
C TYR A 153 -7.56 -14.44 -5.61
N ASP A 154 -7.85 -15.28 -4.62
CA ASP A 154 -8.07 -14.83 -3.25
C ASP A 154 -6.78 -14.44 -2.51
N SER A 155 -5.62 -14.93 -2.93
CA SER A 155 -4.34 -14.66 -2.28
C SER A 155 -3.43 -13.73 -3.07
N ASP A 156 -3.54 -13.72 -4.40
CA ASP A 156 -2.55 -13.05 -5.26
C ASP A 156 -3.09 -11.74 -5.86
N THR A 157 -4.42 -11.54 -5.90
CA THR A 157 -5.01 -10.27 -6.33
C THR A 157 -4.71 -9.19 -5.32
N ALA A 158 -4.33 -8.03 -5.79
CA ALA A 158 -4.20 -6.81 -4.99
C ALA A 158 -5.22 -5.77 -5.45
N TYR A 159 -5.11 -4.56 -4.91
CA TYR A 159 -6.09 -3.50 -5.15
C TYR A 159 -5.42 -2.16 -5.39
N HIS A 160 -6.02 -1.35 -6.25
CA HIS A 160 -5.88 0.09 -6.25
C HIS A 160 -6.95 0.63 -5.31
N MET A 161 -6.59 1.51 -4.42
CA MET A 161 -7.42 1.84 -3.27
C MET A 161 -7.39 3.36 -3.00
N ASP A 162 -8.55 3.92 -2.69
CA ASP A 162 -8.60 5.21 -2.03
C ASP A 162 -8.46 4.98 -0.52
N ALA A 163 -7.25 5.14 0.01
CA ALA A 163 -6.96 4.83 1.40
C ALA A 163 -7.77 5.70 2.38
N ILE A 164 -8.10 6.94 2.00
CA ILE A 164 -8.94 7.81 2.83
C ILE A 164 -10.35 7.22 2.92
N LYS A 165 -10.95 6.89 1.78
CA LYS A 165 -12.29 6.28 1.75
C LYS A 165 -12.30 4.94 2.45
N PHE A 166 -11.26 4.12 2.29
CA PHE A 166 -11.17 2.83 2.97
C PHE A 166 -11.05 2.97 4.49
N GLY A 167 -10.22 3.90 4.99
CA GLY A 167 -10.14 4.21 6.42
C GLY A 167 -11.48 4.68 6.98
N GLN A 168 -12.20 5.55 6.27
CA GLN A 168 -13.54 5.99 6.66
C GLN A 168 -14.56 4.85 6.63
N TRP A 169 -14.46 3.94 5.65
CA TRP A 169 -15.30 2.76 5.58
C TRP A 169 -15.09 1.85 6.81
N LEU A 170 -13.84 1.58 7.18
CA LEU A 170 -13.52 0.82 8.40
C LEU A 170 -14.07 1.49 9.65
N LYS A 171 -13.92 2.79 9.79
CA LYS A 171 -14.47 3.58 10.89
C LYS A 171 -15.98 3.36 11.03
N ASN A 172 -16.70 3.48 9.94
CA ASN A 172 -18.17 3.53 9.94
C ASN A 172 -18.83 2.15 9.95
N ASN A 173 -18.25 1.18 9.27
CA ASN A 173 -18.86 -0.11 9.02
C ASN A 173 -18.25 -1.26 9.83
N TYR A 174 -16.94 -1.20 10.11
CA TYR A 174 -16.26 -2.27 10.84
C TYR A 174 -16.02 -1.94 12.33
N CYS A 175 -15.76 -0.68 12.66
CA CYS A 175 -15.43 -0.22 14.01
C CYS A 175 -16.50 0.69 14.66
N PRO A 176 -17.84 0.53 14.45
CA PRO A 176 -18.83 1.51 14.90
C PRO A 176 -18.95 1.62 16.43
N GLY A 177 -18.45 0.62 17.17
CA GLY A 177 -18.49 0.59 18.64
C GLY A 177 -17.15 0.96 19.31
N LEU A 178 -16.14 1.35 18.52
CA LEU A 178 -14.84 1.72 19.06
C LEU A 178 -14.96 2.99 19.95
N ASN A 179 -14.21 3.02 21.05
CA ASN A 179 -14.04 4.26 21.81
C ASN A 179 -13.20 5.25 21.02
N TYR A 180 -13.90 6.14 20.31
CA TYR A 180 -13.31 7.16 19.43
C TYR A 180 -13.19 8.49 20.18
N LEU A 181 -11.98 9.05 20.17
CA LEU A 181 -11.63 10.32 20.77
C LEU A 181 -11.21 11.31 19.67
N GLN A 182 -11.59 12.56 19.82
CA GLN A 182 -11.15 13.63 18.94
C GLN A 182 -10.35 14.66 19.74
N GLY A 183 -9.13 14.97 19.29
CA GLY A 183 -8.25 15.91 19.97
C GLY A 183 -6.81 15.82 19.45
N ASN A 184 -6.04 16.86 19.72
CA ASN A 184 -4.63 16.89 19.39
C ASN A 184 -3.80 16.39 20.58
N VAL A 185 -3.01 15.36 20.37
CA VAL A 185 -1.99 14.95 21.35
C VAL A 185 -0.84 15.95 21.26
N VAL A 186 -0.53 16.60 22.38
CA VAL A 186 0.45 17.71 22.45
C VAL A 186 1.60 17.43 23.37
N GLY A 187 1.57 16.35 24.15
CA GLY A 187 2.64 15.98 25.07
C GLY A 187 2.45 14.58 25.67
N CYS A 188 3.44 14.17 26.43
CA CYS A 188 3.38 12.90 27.18
C CYS A 188 4.07 13.03 28.55
N GLU A 189 3.70 12.14 29.45
CA GLU A 189 4.45 11.84 30.67
C GLU A 189 5.11 10.48 30.54
N LYS A 190 6.28 10.33 31.16
CA LYS A 190 7.07 9.10 31.13
C LYS A 190 7.39 8.64 32.54
N ASP A 191 7.58 7.35 32.70
CA ASP A 191 8.12 6.76 33.93
C ASP A 191 9.64 6.95 34.04
N GLU A 192 10.20 6.43 35.13
CA GLU A 192 11.64 6.47 35.40
C GLU A 192 12.49 5.70 34.36
N GLN A 193 11.89 4.76 33.64
CA GLN A 193 12.49 3.96 32.57
C GLN A 193 12.38 4.64 31.21
N GLY A 194 11.63 5.75 31.11
CA GLY A 194 11.42 6.51 29.89
C GLY A 194 10.23 6.04 29.04
N TYR A 195 9.41 5.10 29.52
CA TYR A 195 8.19 4.66 28.82
C TYR A 195 7.06 5.68 28.99
N ILE A 196 6.29 5.87 27.93
CA ILE A 196 5.10 6.74 27.94
C ILE A 196 4.04 6.10 28.86
N THR A 197 3.61 6.83 29.88
CA THR A 197 2.55 6.43 30.80
C THR A 197 1.23 7.18 30.52
N THR A 198 1.31 8.42 30.04
CA THR A 198 0.16 9.27 29.81
C THR A 198 0.39 10.11 28.56
N LEU A 199 -0.62 10.23 27.69
CA LEU A 199 -0.65 11.24 26.64
C LEU A 199 -1.50 12.43 27.08
N LEU A 200 -1.05 13.63 26.74
CA LEU A 200 -1.71 14.89 27.04
C LEU A 200 -2.31 15.47 25.78
N THR A 201 -3.55 15.96 25.85
CA THR A 201 -4.23 16.58 24.72
C THR A 201 -4.37 18.10 24.90
N ASP A 202 -4.64 18.80 23.80
CA ASP A 202 -4.84 20.25 23.77
C ASP A 202 -6.10 20.73 24.51
N ASN A 203 -6.99 19.84 24.87
CA ASN A 203 -8.19 20.09 25.70
C ASN A 203 -8.04 19.56 27.13
N ASP A 204 -6.78 19.48 27.62
CA ASP A 204 -6.42 19.10 28.99
C ASP A 204 -6.85 17.67 29.40
N GLN A 205 -7.13 16.78 28.45
CA GLN A 205 -7.38 15.37 28.76
C GLN A 205 -6.06 14.64 29.02
N ARG A 206 -6.09 13.74 29.98
CA ARG A 206 -5.02 12.81 30.31
C ARG A 206 -5.45 11.43 29.87
N LEU A 207 -4.71 10.82 28.95
CA LEU A 207 -5.00 9.54 28.35
C LEU A 207 -4.02 8.49 28.86
N GLU A 208 -4.49 7.63 29.77
CA GLU A 208 -3.67 6.58 30.41
C GLU A 208 -4.06 5.21 29.86
N TYR A 209 -3.10 4.56 29.20
CA TYR A 209 -3.27 3.25 28.55
C TYR A 209 -2.07 2.36 28.82
N ASP A 210 -2.27 1.05 28.73
CA ASP A 210 -1.19 0.06 28.91
C ASP A 210 -0.24 0.02 27.69
N LEU A 211 -0.75 0.38 26.49
CA LEU A 211 0.01 0.41 25.25
C LEU A 211 -0.49 1.54 24.34
N TYR A 212 0.45 2.22 23.71
CA TYR A 212 0.20 3.25 22.69
C TYR A 212 0.75 2.77 21.35
N ILE A 213 -0.03 2.93 20.26
CA ILE A 213 0.39 2.58 18.90
C ILE A 213 0.44 3.86 18.07
N ASP A 214 1.62 4.21 17.57
CA ASP A 214 1.85 5.40 16.76
C ASP A 214 1.43 5.17 15.31
N CYS A 215 0.30 5.75 14.92
CA CYS A 215 -0.22 5.79 13.56
C CYS A 215 -0.29 7.23 13.03
N THR A 216 0.62 8.10 13.49
CA THR A 216 0.61 9.55 13.16
C THR A 216 1.32 9.88 11.84
N GLY A 217 1.69 8.86 11.05
CA GLY A 217 2.29 8.99 9.73
C GLY A 217 3.66 9.69 9.80
N PHE A 218 3.94 10.58 8.86
CA PHE A 218 5.21 11.30 8.79
C PHE A 218 5.53 12.17 10.01
N LYS A 219 4.55 12.44 10.86
CA LYS A 219 4.80 13.16 12.12
C LYS A 219 5.57 12.34 13.12
N SER A 220 5.41 11.02 13.09
CA SER A 220 6.03 10.10 14.04
C SER A 220 5.99 10.63 15.48
N LEU A 221 4.79 11.04 15.90
CA LEU A 221 4.61 11.89 17.09
C LEU A 221 5.11 11.22 18.36
N LEU A 222 4.78 9.93 18.53
CA LEU A 222 5.20 9.22 19.74
C LEU A 222 6.65 8.77 19.61
N LEU A 223 7.01 8.16 18.48
CA LEU A 223 8.32 7.52 18.33
C LEU A 223 9.44 8.57 18.18
N GLU A 224 9.31 9.52 17.26
CA GLU A 224 10.33 10.52 17.01
C GLU A 224 10.25 11.66 18.03
N GLN A 225 9.09 12.34 18.12
CA GLN A 225 9.02 13.58 18.89
C GLN A 225 8.99 13.34 20.40
N PHE A 226 8.31 12.29 20.88
CA PHE A 226 8.24 12.05 22.32
C PHE A 226 9.30 11.07 22.79
N MET A 227 9.61 10.00 22.06
CA MET A 227 10.61 9.03 22.47
C MET A 227 12.04 9.42 22.05
N GLY A 228 12.20 10.31 21.10
CA GLY A 228 13.49 10.82 20.65
C GLY A 228 14.23 9.90 19.68
N GLU A 229 13.50 8.97 19.03
CA GLU A 229 14.06 8.12 17.98
C GLU A 229 14.20 8.90 16.68
N GLU A 230 15.41 9.01 16.18
CA GLU A 230 15.70 9.81 14.99
C GLU A 230 15.21 9.10 13.71
N PHE A 231 14.71 9.90 12.75
CA PHE A 231 14.34 9.42 11.43
C PHE A 231 15.58 9.04 10.62
N VAL A 232 15.68 7.79 10.16
CA VAL A 232 16.81 7.31 9.36
C VAL A 232 16.59 7.64 7.89
N SER A 233 17.45 8.49 7.33
CA SER A 233 17.39 8.86 5.91
C SER A 233 17.95 7.74 5.03
N PHE A 234 17.19 7.33 4.00
CA PHE A 234 17.67 6.46 2.93
C PHE A 234 18.13 7.22 1.68
N HIS A 235 18.06 8.55 1.70
CA HIS A 235 18.58 9.39 0.62
C HIS A 235 20.11 9.36 0.58
N VAL A 236 20.70 9.56 -0.62
CA VAL A 236 22.16 9.51 -0.82
C VAL A 236 22.92 10.51 0.05
N ASP A 237 22.37 11.70 0.27
CA ASP A 237 22.97 12.73 1.13
C ASP A 237 23.00 12.34 2.62
N GLY A 238 22.11 11.45 3.04
CA GLY A 238 22.08 10.85 4.37
C GLY A 238 22.88 9.53 4.49
N GLY A 239 23.67 9.19 3.47
CA GLY A 239 24.41 7.91 3.41
C GLY A 239 23.60 6.71 2.93
N GLY A 240 22.37 6.92 2.47
CA GLY A 240 21.54 5.91 1.84
C GLY A 240 21.83 5.69 0.36
N CYS A 241 20.92 5.02 -0.34
CA CYS A 241 21.07 4.69 -1.77
C CYS A 241 19.91 5.23 -2.65
N LEU A 242 18.92 5.89 -2.07
CA LEU A 242 17.79 6.44 -2.82
C LEU A 242 18.11 7.83 -3.33
N LEU A 243 17.80 8.07 -4.60
CA LEU A 243 18.03 9.36 -5.27
C LEU A 243 16.85 10.31 -5.10
N ASN A 244 15.64 9.78 -4.99
CA ASN A 244 14.41 10.57 -4.92
C ASN A 244 13.94 10.69 -3.47
N ASP A 245 13.55 11.89 -3.08
CA ASP A 245 13.08 12.22 -1.73
C ASP A 245 11.80 13.07 -1.70
N ARG A 246 11.25 13.40 -2.88
CA ARG A 246 10.06 14.23 -3.05
C ARG A 246 9.02 13.58 -3.93
N ALA A 247 7.76 13.90 -3.68
CA ALA A 247 6.67 13.57 -4.57
C ALA A 247 5.66 14.72 -4.64
N VAL A 248 5.17 14.98 -5.85
CA VAL A 248 4.02 15.85 -6.11
C VAL A 248 2.89 14.97 -6.61
N THR A 249 1.70 15.10 -6.03
CA THR A 249 0.58 14.22 -6.30
C THR A 249 -0.65 14.98 -6.76
N CYS A 250 -1.45 14.36 -7.60
CA CYS A 250 -2.74 14.89 -8.03
C CYS A 250 -3.75 13.77 -8.32
N HIS A 251 -5.01 14.17 -8.38
CA HIS A 251 -6.11 13.31 -8.82
C HIS A 251 -6.53 13.73 -10.22
N VAL A 252 -6.56 12.77 -11.14
CA VAL A 252 -6.93 13.00 -12.55
C VAL A 252 -8.23 12.24 -12.83
N PRO A 253 -9.36 12.93 -13.06
CA PRO A 253 -10.60 12.28 -13.47
C PRO A 253 -10.39 11.54 -14.80
N HIS A 254 -11.05 10.40 -14.97
CA HIS A 254 -11.03 9.67 -16.24
C HIS A 254 -11.85 10.40 -17.31
N GLU A 255 -11.30 10.46 -18.52
CA GLU A 255 -12.03 10.90 -19.71
C GLU A 255 -12.81 9.72 -20.34
N ASP A 256 -12.21 8.53 -20.32
CA ASP A 256 -12.77 7.28 -20.86
C ASP A 256 -12.48 6.13 -19.86
N PRO A 257 -13.34 5.92 -18.84
CA PRO A 257 -13.12 4.89 -17.83
C PRO A 257 -12.95 3.47 -18.39
N GLU A 258 -13.58 3.15 -19.53
CA GLU A 258 -13.44 1.83 -20.15
C GLU A 258 -12.02 1.53 -20.63
N LYS A 259 -11.24 2.56 -20.93
CA LYS A 259 -9.84 2.43 -21.35
C LYS A 259 -8.85 2.70 -20.23
N GLU A 260 -9.20 3.61 -19.32
CA GLU A 260 -8.28 4.11 -18.31
C GLU A 260 -8.29 3.28 -17.01
N VAL A 261 -9.44 2.66 -16.67
CA VAL A 261 -9.49 1.74 -15.52
C VAL A 261 -8.86 0.42 -15.91
N THR A 262 -7.62 0.22 -15.46
CA THR A 262 -6.85 -1.00 -15.72
C THR A 262 -6.49 -1.72 -14.43
N ASN A 263 -6.21 -3.02 -14.55
CA ASN A 263 -5.75 -3.86 -13.44
C ASN A 263 -4.22 -3.75 -13.19
N THR A 264 -3.61 -2.69 -13.66
CA THR A 264 -2.16 -2.50 -13.64
C THR A 264 -1.83 -1.12 -13.08
N THR A 265 -0.96 -1.06 -12.06
CA THR A 265 -0.29 0.20 -11.68
C THR A 265 0.77 0.51 -12.72
N ASN A 266 0.74 1.70 -13.31
CA ASN A 266 1.76 2.13 -14.24
C ASN A 266 2.81 2.99 -13.53
N CYS A 267 4.09 2.69 -13.78
CA CYS A 267 5.24 3.49 -13.37
C CYS A 267 6.00 3.87 -14.63
N THR A 268 6.21 5.16 -14.86
CA THR A 268 6.89 5.65 -16.07
C THR A 268 8.08 6.49 -15.68
N ALA A 269 9.29 6.08 -16.09
CA ALA A 269 10.49 6.89 -15.90
C ALA A 269 10.48 8.10 -16.84
N ILE A 270 10.87 9.23 -16.30
CA ILE A 270 11.05 10.49 -17.04
C ILE A 270 12.43 11.06 -16.74
N GLU A 271 12.79 12.18 -17.36
CA GLU A 271 14.15 12.72 -17.30
C GLU A 271 14.70 12.93 -15.89
N ASN A 272 13.87 13.40 -14.94
CA ASN A 272 14.31 13.76 -13.60
C ASN A 272 13.55 13.00 -12.50
N GLY A 273 13.10 11.78 -12.77
CA GLY A 273 12.37 10.97 -11.81
C GLY A 273 11.44 9.98 -12.49
N TRP A 274 10.28 9.73 -11.87
CA TRP A 274 9.28 8.82 -12.43
C TRP A 274 7.87 9.18 -11.96
N VAL A 275 6.90 8.77 -12.73
CA VAL A 275 5.47 9.01 -12.45
C VAL A 275 4.79 7.68 -12.17
N TRP A 276 3.99 7.61 -11.10
CA TRP A 276 3.02 6.52 -10.93
C TRP A 276 1.64 6.94 -11.40
N ASP A 277 0.86 5.97 -11.85
CA ASP A 277 -0.55 6.08 -12.19
C ASP A 277 -1.30 4.89 -11.61
N VAL A 278 -2.21 5.18 -10.68
CA VAL A 278 -3.03 4.21 -9.93
C VAL A 278 -4.48 4.43 -10.32
N PRO A 279 -5.04 3.60 -11.22
CA PRO A 279 -6.40 3.76 -11.72
C PRO A 279 -7.44 3.26 -10.72
N LEU A 280 -8.17 4.19 -10.11
CA LEU A 280 -9.37 3.94 -9.33
C LEU A 280 -10.61 3.95 -10.23
N TRP A 281 -11.79 3.73 -9.68
CA TRP A 281 -13.03 3.64 -10.45
C TRP A 281 -13.41 4.97 -11.16
N GLU A 282 -13.23 6.10 -10.51
CA GLU A 282 -13.66 7.42 -11.02
C GLU A 282 -12.49 8.30 -11.49
N ARG A 283 -11.27 7.96 -11.09
CA ARG A 283 -10.08 8.80 -11.30
C ARG A 283 -8.81 7.99 -11.17
N SER A 284 -7.72 8.50 -11.69
CA SER A 284 -6.37 8.03 -11.33
C SER A 284 -5.77 8.86 -10.20
N GLY A 285 -5.08 8.18 -9.29
CA GLY A 285 -4.10 8.80 -8.40
C GLY A 285 -2.75 8.87 -9.12
N VAL A 286 -2.27 10.06 -9.40
CA VAL A 286 -1.02 10.27 -10.14
C VAL A 286 -0.02 10.98 -9.27
N GLY A 287 1.25 10.55 -9.31
CA GLY A 287 2.29 11.25 -8.60
C GLY A 287 3.63 11.21 -9.30
N TYR A 288 4.33 12.34 -9.24
CA TYR A 288 5.67 12.52 -9.74
C TYR A 288 6.69 12.46 -8.61
N VAL A 289 7.60 11.51 -8.68
CA VAL A 289 8.69 11.29 -7.72
C VAL A 289 9.97 11.84 -8.32
N HIS A 290 10.68 12.68 -7.54
CA HIS A 290 11.90 13.34 -7.98
C HIS A 290 12.88 13.60 -6.83
N SER A 291 14.09 14.01 -7.15
CA SER A 291 15.08 14.52 -6.18
C SER A 291 14.80 15.98 -5.86
N SER A 292 15.10 16.41 -4.64
CA SER A 292 15.06 17.82 -4.21
C SER A 292 16.27 18.63 -4.64
N GLY A 293 17.36 17.97 -5.06
CA GLY A 293 18.63 18.59 -5.51
C GLY A 293 18.88 18.49 -6.99
#